data_8ade2115f7749b4e182614840c740927
#
_entry.id   8ade2115f7749b4e182614840c740927
#
_cell.length_a   1.000
_cell.length_b   1.000
_cell.length_c   1.000
_cell.angle_alpha   90.00
_cell.angle_beta   90.00
_cell.angle_gamma   90.00
#
_symmetry.space_group_name_H-M   'P 1'
#
loop_
_entity.id
_entity.type
_entity.pdbx_description
1 polymer ?
#
loop_
_entity_poly.entity_id
_entity_poly.type
_entity_poly.pdbx_seq_one_letter_code
_entity_poly.pdbx_strand_id
1 'polypeptide(L)'
;MTATHFPLQITAAWLREQYASSRLTPHDVVEEIVRRARADRDMNIWITPPEIEALEPYLNRLDTLDKSAPLWGIPFAIKDNIDLANIPTTAGCPEYAYTPDDHASVVERLVKAGAIPLGKTNLDQFATGLVGTRSPYGETHNALKPELISGGSSSGSAVAVARGQAAFALGTDTAGSGRVPAALNGLIGLKPSLGAWPTRGVVPACRSLDCVTVFAHELEDAMRVDRVVSGTDASDPWSRTIARLPSQLPRRILLPSGDWPFFGPYASQYEAAWRRAEEKAAQLGIEVQTIDYALFAEAAAVLYDGPWVAERWAALGAFVETHPGVTFPVTEQVLRSGSGDRHDAAAVFTAMHRIQTLKLEAAKLLEHAVLLLPTAGGTWSRDEVRSDPIRTNSDMGRWTNHCNLLDLCAIAVPAGEAAPDVPFGITLFALSGGEGMLAKLADRWSDPSGAAEQRLSVFPEEQPITTPVAVCGLHMRGFPLERQMKDHDAVFVREGKTASKYELYKLPTSPAKPGLVKQAHGGSSIELEIWEMPLETFGRFAASIPAPLGMGKIELADGTEVPGFVCEGYASQDAAAEDVTAAGSWRKV
;
A
#
# COMPACT_ATOMS: atom_id res chain seq x y z
N MET A 1 -22.45 3.36 -36.20
CA MET A 1 -21.78 3.38 -34.90
C MET A 1 -20.33 2.97 -35.14
N THR A 2 -19.36 3.85 -34.93
CA THR A 2 -17.95 3.49 -34.98
C THR A 2 -17.67 2.51 -33.86
N ALA A 3 -17.18 1.32 -34.19
CA ALA A 3 -16.82 0.32 -33.18
C ALA A 3 -15.91 0.97 -32.14
N THR A 4 -16.32 0.98 -30.88
CA THR A 4 -15.50 1.50 -29.79
C THR A 4 -14.27 0.60 -29.67
N HIS A 5 -13.09 1.17 -29.93
CA HIS A 5 -11.85 0.42 -29.84
C HIS A 5 -11.49 0.24 -28.36
N PHE A 6 -11.61 -0.96 -27.85
CA PHE A 6 -11.16 -1.31 -26.51
C PHE A 6 -9.62 -1.35 -26.44
N PRO A 7 -8.97 -0.55 -25.61
CA PRO A 7 -7.51 -0.59 -25.45
C PRO A 7 -7.07 -1.90 -24.75
N LEU A 8 -5.80 -2.27 -24.90
CA LEU A 8 -5.22 -3.30 -24.05
C LEU A 8 -5.05 -2.79 -22.60
N GLN A 9 -4.69 -1.54 -22.45
CA GLN A 9 -4.56 -0.89 -21.15
C GLN A 9 -5.92 -0.38 -20.68
N ILE A 10 -6.66 -1.23 -19.99
CA ILE A 10 -7.92 -0.86 -19.35
C ILE A 10 -7.61 -0.20 -18.00
N THR A 11 -7.91 1.09 -17.86
CA THR A 11 -7.71 1.83 -16.61
C THR A 11 -9.03 2.29 -16.02
N ALA A 12 -9.09 2.54 -14.71
CA ALA A 12 -10.29 3.07 -14.07
C ALA A 12 -10.67 4.45 -14.65
N ALA A 13 -9.68 5.27 -14.97
CA ALA A 13 -9.91 6.58 -15.58
C ALA A 13 -10.59 6.45 -16.94
N TRP A 14 -10.09 5.58 -17.82
CA TRP A 14 -10.69 5.32 -19.11
C TRP A 14 -12.12 4.76 -18.98
N LEU A 15 -12.33 3.77 -18.13
CA LEU A 15 -13.66 3.17 -17.90
C LEU A 15 -14.67 4.23 -17.43
N ARG A 16 -14.31 5.05 -16.46
CA ARG A 16 -15.16 6.12 -15.95
C ARG A 16 -15.55 7.11 -17.03
N GLU A 17 -14.61 7.47 -17.92
CA GLU A 17 -14.92 8.34 -19.07
C GLU A 17 -15.93 7.68 -20.04
N GLN A 18 -15.74 6.37 -20.33
CA GLN A 18 -16.67 5.64 -21.20
C GLN A 18 -18.07 5.57 -20.58
N TYR A 19 -18.17 5.29 -19.28
CA TYR A 19 -19.46 5.21 -18.56
C TYR A 19 -20.13 6.58 -18.45
N ALA A 20 -19.39 7.64 -18.11
CA ALA A 20 -19.92 8.99 -18.01
C ALA A 20 -20.46 9.51 -19.34
N SER A 21 -19.82 9.15 -20.45
CA SER A 21 -20.26 9.52 -21.82
C SER A 21 -21.29 8.55 -22.40
N SER A 22 -21.73 7.53 -21.65
CA SER A 22 -22.65 6.47 -22.09
C SER A 22 -22.21 5.77 -23.40
N ARG A 23 -20.90 5.74 -23.66
CA ARG A 23 -20.32 5.01 -24.80
C ARG A 23 -20.23 3.51 -24.52
N LEU A 24 -20.03 3.14 -23.28
CA LEU A 24 -20.01 1.76 -22.79
C LEU A 24 -20.79 1.66 -21.48
N THR A 25 -21.27 0.45 -21.21
CA THR A 25 -21.80 0.03 -19.91
C THR A 25 -20.83 -0.95 -19.25
N PRO A 26 -20.92 -1.18 -17.93
CA PRO A 26 -20.17 -2.27 -17.29
C PRO A 26 -20.38 -3.64 -17.93
N HIS A 27 -21.59 -3.90 -18.46
CA HIS A 27 -21.91 -5.13 -19.16
C HIS A 27 -21.10 -5.27 -20.47
N ASP A 28 -21.03 -4.22 -21.32
CA ASP A 28 -20.23 -4.22 -22.55
C ASP A 28 -18.76 -4.50 -22.26
N VAL A 29 -18.23 -3.94 -21.16
CA VAL A 29 -16.84 -4.15 -20.73
C VAL A 29 -16.59 -5.60 -20.32
N VAL A 30 -17.51 -6.18 -19.54
CA VAL A 30 -17.39 -7.58 -19.11
C VAL A 30 -17.50 -8.54 -20.28
N GLU A 31 -18.41 -8.30 -21.24
CA GLU A 31 -18.51 -9.09 -22.48
C GLU A 31 -17.20 -9.10 -23.27
N GLU A 32 -16.57 -7.92 -23.44
CA GLU A 32 -15.29 -7.84 -24.12
C GLU A 32 -14.18 -8.59 -23.34
N ILE A 33 -14.17 -8.50 -22.02
CA ILE A 33 -13.20 -9.23 -21.18
C ILE A 33 -13.39 -10.74 -21.32
N VAL A 34 -14.62 -11.24 -21.27
CA VAL A 34 -14.93 -12.67 -21.50
C VAL A 34 -14.45 -13.11 -22.87
N ARG A 35 -14.69 -12.29 -23.90
CA ARG A 35 -14.20 -12.56 -25.27
C ARG A 35 -12.68 -12.67 -25.33
N ARG A 36 -11.95 -11.76 -24.64
CA ARG A 36 -10.46 -11.78 -24.56
C ARG A 36 -9.96 -12.99 -23.79
N ALA A 37 -10.57 -13.31 -22.66
CA ALA A 37 -10.20 -14.47 -21.86
C ALA A 37 -10.35 -15.78 -22.65
N ARG A 38 -11.41 -15.90 -23.44
CA ARG A 38 -11.62 -17.06 -24.34
C ARG A 38 -10.60 -17.11 -25.47
N ALA A 39 -10.22 -15.96 -26.04
CA ALA A 39 -9.21 -15.88 -27.11
C ALA A 39 -7.79 -16.26 -26.63
N ASP A 40 -7.49 -15.95 -25.37
CA ASP A 40 -6.18 -16.21 -24.75
C ASP A 40 -6.16 -17.50 -23.88
N ARG A 41 -7.11 -18.43 -24.11
CA ARG A 41 -7.24 -19.66 -23.31
C ARG A 41 -5.92 -20.44 -23.18
N ASP A 42 -5.14 -20.50 -24.25
CA ASP A 42 -3.89 -21.26 -24.31
C ASP A 42 -2.73 -20.59 -23.55
N MET A 43 -2.94 -19.36 -23.03
CA MET A 43 -1.97 -18.68 -22.19
C MET A 43 -2.04 -19.09 -20.71
N ASN A 44 -2.98 -19.94 -20.32
CA ASN A 44 -3.18 -20.46 -18.96
C ASN A 44 -3.29 -19.37 -17.89
N ILE A 45 -4.03 -18.28 -18.20
CA ILE A 45 -4.18 -17.13 -17.30
C ILE A 45 -5.14 -17.45 -16.16
N TRP A 46 -6.20 -18.20 -16.43
CA TRP A 46 -7.31 -18.43 -15.52
C TRP A 46 -7.42 -19.89 -15.06
N ILE A 47 -7.70 -20.10 -13.79
CA ILE A 47 -8.19 -21.39 -13.27
C ILE A 47 -9.72 -21.41 -13.36
N THR A 48 -10.39 -20.34 -12.90
CA THR A 48 -11.81 -20.10 -13.10
C THR A 48 -11.97 -18.84 -13.93
N PRO A 49 -12.17 -18.96 -15.26
CA PRO A 49 -12.29 -17.80 -16.15
C PRO A 49 -13.59 -17.02 -15.90
N PRO A 50 -13.68 -15.75 -16.35
CA PRO A 50 -14.92 -14.97 -16.28
C PRO A 50 -15.98 -15.56 -17.21
N GLU A 51 -17.20 -15.72 -16.68
CA GLU A 51 -18.40 -16.14 -17.43
C GLU A 51 -19.54 -15.16 -17.11
N ILE A 52 -20.29 -14.73 -18.12
CA ILE A 52 -21.31 -13.68 -17.97
C ILE A 52 -22.32 -14.03 -16.89
N GLU A 53 -22.81 -15.28 -16.90
CA GLU A 53 -23.83 -15.77 -15.98
C GLU A 53 -23.39 -15.70 -14.51
N ALA A 54 -22.11 -15.91 -14.24
CA ALA A 54 -21.52 -15.82 -12.90
C ALA A 54 -21.35 -14.36 -12.45
N LEU A 55 -21.28 -13.42 -13.39
CA LEU A 55 -21.05 -12.00 -13.12
C LEU A 55 -22.35 -11.17 -13.02
N GLU A 56 -23.47 -11.71 -13.50
CA GLU A 56 -24.79 -11.06 -13.44
C GLU A 56 -25.17 -10.52 -12.05
N PRO A 57 -24.97 -11.24 -10.93
CA PRO A 57 -25.29 -10.71 -9.61
C PRO A 57 -24.52 -9.43 -9.25
N TYR A 58 -23.25 -9.32 -9.69
CA TYR A 58 -22.40 -8.16 -9.45
C TYR A 58 -22.77 -7.00 -10.37
N LEU A 59 -23.11 -7.28 -11.64
CA LEU A 59 -23.59 -6.28 -12.60
C LEU A 59 -24.92 -5.66 -12.14
N ASN A 60 -25.90 -6.50 -11.76
CA ASN A 60 -27.22 -6.05 -11.27
C ASN A 60 -27.10 -5.22 -9.97
N ARG A 61 -26.13 -5.53 -9.12
CA ARG A 61 -25.87 -4.75 -7.90
C ARG A 61 -25.46 -3.31 -8.20
N LEU A 62 -24.77 -3.05 -9.32
CA LEU A 62 -24.36 -1.69 -9.69
C LEU A 62 -25.53 -0.73 -9.86
N ASP A 63 -26.72 -1.23 -10.22
CA ASP A 63 -27.94 -0.41 -10.35
C ASP A 63 -28.38 0.18 -9.02
N THR A 64 -28.00 -0.44 -7.90
CA THR A 64 -28.35 -0.01 -6.54
C THR A 64 -27.25 0.82 -5.86
N LEU A 65 -26.08 0.89 -6.47
CA LEU A 65 -24.93 1.64 -5.94
C LEU A 65 -24.82 3.03 -6.56
N ASP A 66 -24.36 3.98 -5.76
CA ASP A 66 -24.01 5.31 -6.28
C ASP A 66 -22.86 5.18 -7.30
N LYS A 67 -23.05 5.76 -8.49
CA LYS A 67 -22.03 5.78 -9.56
C LYS A 67 -20.76 6.54 -9.16
N SER A 68 -20.78 7.34 -8.09
CA SER A 68 -19.62 8.00 -7.51
C SER A 68 -18.74 7.05 -6.68
N ALA A 69 -19.19 5.84 -6.37
CA ALA A 69 -18.41 4.87 -5.61
C ALA A 69 -17.02 4.65 -6.24
N PRO A 70 -15.97 4.53 -5.42
CA PRO A 70 -14.57 4.63 -5.88
C PRO A 70 -14.19 3.61 -6.96
N LEU A 71 -14.86 2.44 -7.01
CA LEU A 71 -14.59 1.37 -7.97
C LEU A 71 -15.85 0.94 -8.74
N TRP A 72 -16.87 1.80 -8.83
CA TRP A 72 -18.11 1.47 -9.52
C TRP A 72 -17.85 1.01 -10.96
N GLY A 73 -18.25 -0.23 -11.27
CA GLY A 73 -18.14 -0.83 -12.59
C GLY A 73 -16.71 -1.21 -13.02
N ILE A 74 -15.72 -1.18 -12.12
CA ILE A 74 -14.32 -1.52 -12.44
C ILE A 74 -14.10 -3.04 -12.28
N PRO A 75 -13.75 -3.77 -13.36
CA PRO A 75 -13.55 -5.21 -13.32
C PRO A 75 -12.15 -5.57 -12.80
N PHE A 76 -12.07 -6.59 -11.94
CA PHE A 76 -10.80 -7.07 -11.39
C PHE A 76 -10.68 -8.58 -11.32
N ALA A 77 -9.45 -9.09 -11.46
CA ALA A 77 -9.12 -10.49 -11.36
C ALA A 77 -8.57 -10.85 -9.96
N ILE A 78 -8.68 -12.11 -9.56
CA ILE A 78 -8.35 -12.57 -8.21
C ILE A 78 -7.45 -13.79 -8.29
N LYS A 79 -6.25 -13.73 -7.69
CA LYS A 79 -5.37 -14.90 -7.58
C LYS A 79 -6.06 -16.03 -6.84
N ASP A 80 -5.89 -17.26 -7.31
CA ASP A 80 -6.67 -18.40 -6.84
C ASP A 80 -6.34 -18.89 -5.41
N ASN A 81 -5.48 -18.22 -4.70
CA ASN A 81 -5.31 -18.41 -3.26
C ASN A 81 -6.07 -17.37 -2.41
N ILE A 82 -6.91 -16.52 -3.02
CA ILE A 82 -7.74 -15.50 -2.36
C ILE A 82 -9.21 -15.88 -2.57
N ASP A 83 -9.99 -15.94 -1.51
CA ASP A 83 -11.37 -16.39 -1.52
C ASP A 83 -12.32 -15.42 -2.22
N LEU A 84 -13.10 -15.96 -3.16
CA LEU A 84 -14.28 -15.36 -3.76
C LEU A 84 -15.49 -16.23 -3.39
N ALA A 85 -16.46 -15.69 -2.67
CA ALA A 85 -17.61 -16.46 -2.20
C ALA A 85 -18.30 -17.26 -3.32
N ASN A 86 -18.65 -18.49 -3.02
CA ASN A 86 -19.28 -19.45 -3.94
C ASN A 86 -18.46 -19.88 -5.16
N ILE A 87 -17.19 -19.48 -5.23
CA ILE A 87 -16.26 -19.88 -6.29
C ILE A 87 -15.11 -20.69 -5.65
N PRO A 88 -14.77 -21.86 -6.19
CA PRO A 88 -13.70 -22.69 -5.62
C PRO A 88 -12.37 -21.94 -5.50
N THR A 89 -11.70 -22.13 -4.38
CA THR A 89 -10.31 -21.74 -4.13
C THR A 89 -9.46 -23.01 -4.11
N THR A 90 -8.50 -23.12 -5.03
CA THR A 90 -7.64 -24.31 -5.18
C THR A 90 -6.19 -24.06 -4.78
N ALA A 91 -5.76 -22.81 -4.70
CA ALA A 91 -4.36 -22.43 -4.54
C ALA A 91 -3.41 -23.10 -5.55
N GLY A 92 -3.89 -23.42 -6.76
CA GLY A 92 -3.16 -24.14 -7.79
C GLY A 92 -3.04 -25.66 -7.53
N CYS A 93 -3.88 -26.23 -6.67
CA CYS A 93 -3.94 -27.67 -6.39
C CYS A 93 -5.41 -28.16 -6.42
N PRO A 94 -5.83 -28.91 -7.44
CA PRO A 94 -7.23 -29.36 -7.55
C PRO A 94 -7.73 -30.11 -6.31
N GLU A 95 -6.89 -30.93 -5.72
CA GLU A 95 -7.22 -31.77 -4.55
C GLU A 95 -7.33 -30.95 -3.24
N TYR A 96 -6.80 -29.73 -3.22
CA TYR A 96 -6.93 -28.80 -2.09
C TYR A 96 -8.24 -28.00 -2.14
N ALA A 97 -8.98 -28.08 -3.25
CA ALA A 97 -10.12 -27.22 -3.52
C ALA A 97 -11.18 -27.23 -2.41
N TYR A 98 -11.63 -26.03 -2.03
CA TYR A 98 -12.82 -25.79 -1.23
C TYR A 98 -13.60 -24.61 -1.78
N THR A 99 -14.89 -24.54 -1.48
CA THR A 99 -15.73 -23.41 -1.88
C THR A 99 -16.04 -22.57 -0.63
N PRO A 100 -15.53 -21.33 -0.55
CA PRO A 100 -15.80 -20.46 0.58
C PRO A 100 -17.24 -19.90 0.53
N ASP A 101 -17.86 -19.76 1.70
CA ASP A 101 -19.16 -19.11 1.85
C ASP A 101 -19.05 -17.58 1.78
N ASP A 102 -17.90 -17.03 2.25
CA ASP A 102 -17.64 -15.61 2.34
C ASP A 102 -16.48 -15.18 1.43
N HIS A 103 -16.47 -13.92 1.06
CA HIS A 103 -15.30 -13.29 0.40
C HIS A 103 -14.14 -13.14 1.38
N ALA A 104 -12.92 -13.19 0.86
CA ALA A 104 -11.76 -12.62 1.56
C ALA A 104 -12.02 -11.14 1.88
N SER A 105 -11.48 -10.64 3.00
CA SER A 105 -11.74 -9.27 3.47
C SER A 105 -11.46 -8.22 2.41
N VAL A 106 -10.35 -8.35 1.68
CA VAL A 106 -10.00 -7.43 0.58
C VAL A 106 -11.00 -7.47 -0.57
N VAL A 107 -11.47 -8.67 -0.95
CA VAL A 107 -12.48 -8.85 -2.00
C VAL A 107 -13.82 -8.26 -1.58
N GLU A 108 -14.24 -8.48 -0.34
CA GLU A 108 -15.46 -7.90 0.23
C GLU A 108 -15.46 -6.37 0.15
N ARG A 109 -14.34 -5.73 0.52
CA ARG A 109 -14.17 -4.27 0.46
C ARG A 109 -14.27 -3.75 -0.97
N LEU A 110 -13.61 -4.42 -1.92
CA LEU A 110 -13.65 -4.05 -3.34
C LEU A 110 -15.06 -4.18 -3.93
N VAL A 111 -15.75 -5.30 -3.66
CA VAL A 111 -17.12 -5.51 -4.10
C VAL A 111 -18.07 -4.48 -3.49
N LYS A 112 -17.91 -4.13 -2.19
CA LYS A 112 -18.68 -3.05 -1.54
C LYS A 112 -18.44 -1.69 -2.19
N ALA A 113 -17.23 -1.43 -2.69
CA ALA A 113 -16.87 -0.21 -3.41
C ALA A 113 -17.34 -0.19 -4.89
N GLY A 114 -18.03 -1.23 -5.36
CA GLY A 114 -18.59 -1.33 -6.70
C GLY A 114 -17.71 -2.02 -7.74
N ALA A 115 -16.62 -2.67 -7.35
CA ALA A 115 -15.79 -3.44 -8.26
C ALA A 115 -16.45 -4.78 -8.64
N ILE A 116 -16.16 -5.28 -9.86
CA ILE A 116 -16.72 -6.52 -10.43
C ILE A 116 -15.64 -7.61 -10.37
N PRO A 117 -15.78 -8.65 -9.52
CA PRO A 117 -14.83 -9.76 -9.44
C PRO A 117 -15.04 -10.71 -10.62
N LEU A 118 -14.02 -10.83 -11.49
CA LEU A 118 -14.13 -11.55 -12.76
C LEU A 118 -13.99 -13.07 -12.63
N GLY A 119 -13.18 -13.54 -11.67
CA GLY A 119 -12.85 -14.95 -11.53
C GLY A 119 -11.49 -15.17 -10.90
N LYS A 120 -10.96 -16.42 -10.99
CA LYS A 120 -9.77 -16.85 -10.28
C LYS A 120 -8.62 -17.13 -11.25
N THR A 121 -7.49 -16.44 -11.04
CA THR A 121 -6.29 -16.53 -11.90
C THR A 121 -5.30 -17.58 -11.45
N ASN A 122 -4.56 -18.12 -12.39
CA ASN A 122 -3.52 -19.10 -12.19
C ASN A 122 -2.33 -18.55 -11.38
N LEU A 123 -1.59 -19.45 -10.74
CA LEU A 123 -0.47 -19.11 -9.86
C LEU A 123 0.54 -20.26 -9.77
N ASP A 124 1.78 -19.98 -9.33
CA ASP A 124 2.63 -21.05 -8.81
C ASP A 124 1.96 -21.67 -7.59
N GLN A 125 1.81 -22.98 -7.57
CA GLN A 125 1.04 -23.74 -6.58
C GLN A 125 1.40 -23.35 -5.14
N PHE A 126 0.39 -23.13 -4.29
CA PHE A 126 0.51 -22.66 -2.90
C PHE A 126 1.37 -21.39 -2.76
N ALA A 127 1.32 -20.51 -3.77
CA ALA A 127 2.13 -19.29 -3.85
C ALA A 127 3.65 -19.55 -3.66
N THR A 128 4.13 -20.75 -4.05
CA THR A 128 5.51 -21.21 -3.84
C THR A 128 6.30 -21.19 -5.14
N GLY A 129 6.74 -20.01 -5.54
CA GLY A 129 7.53 -19.76 -6.74
C GLY A 129 7.53 -18.29 -7.15
N LEU A 130 8.42 -17.94 -8.09
CA LEU A 130 8.54 -16.62 -8.70
C LEU A 130 8.59 -16.69 -10.24
N VAL A 131 8.26 -17.85 -10.82
CA VAL A 131 8.48 -18.14 -12.24
C VAL A 131 7.19 -18.31 -13.05
N GLY A 132 6.05 -18.67 -12.41
CA GLY A 132 4.76 -18.86 -13.09
C GLY A 132 4.66 -20.18 -13.87
N THR A 133 5.52 -21.16 -13.56
CA THR A 133 5.54 -22.46 -14.25
C THR A 133 5.12 -23.63 -13.35
N ARG A 134 4.85 -23.38 -12.06
CA ARG A 134 4.56 -24.42 -11.07
C ARG A 134 3.06 -24.60 -10.84
N SER A 135 2.33 -24.93 -11.91
CA SER A 135 0.89 -25.13 -11.84
C SER A 135 0.42 -26.33 -12.64
N PRO A 136 -0.44 -27.20 -12.08
CA PRO A 136 -1.06 -28.30 -12.83
C PRO A 136 -2.09 -27.80 -13.85
N TYR A 137 -2.53 -26.54 -13.74
CA TYR A 137 -3.42 -25.90 -14.73
C TYR A 137 -2.67 -25.36 -15.96
N GLY A 138 -1.36 -25.63 -16.05
CA GLY A 138 -0.48 -25.16 -17.11
C GLY A 138 0.37 -23.96 -16.68
N GLU A 139 1.49 -23.78 -17.38
CA GLU A 139 2.38 -22.65 -17.19
C GLU A 139 1.75 -21.39 -17.76
N THR A 140 1.63 -20.32 -16.97
CA THR A 140 1.15 -19.03 -17.48
C THR A 140 2.21 -18.42 -18.41
N HIS A 141 1.83 -18.11 -19.64
CA HIS A 141 2.72 -17.47 -20.61
C HIS A 141 2.91 -15.99 -20.29
N ASN A 142 4.11 -15.46 -20.57
CA ASN A 142 4.33 -14.01 -20.48
C ASN A 142 3.42 -13.27 -21.48
N ALA A 143 2.88 -12.12 -21.07
CA ALA A 143 1.90 -11.37 -21.85
C ALA A 143 2.43 -10.87 -23.21
N LEU A 144 3.73 -10.56 -23.29
CA LEU A 144 4.39 -9.94 -24.45
C LEU A 144 5.24 -10.94 -25.23
N LYS A 145 5.95 -11.82 -24.53
CA LYS A 145 6.79 -12.88 -25.11
C LYS A 145 6.45 -14.25 -24.52
N PRO A 146 5.55 -15.02 -25.14
CA PRO A 146 5.02 -16.27 -24.58
C PRO A 146 6.08 -17.36 -24.28
N GLU A 147 7.25 -17.32 -24.89
CA GLU A 147 8.37 -18.23 -24.63
C GLU A 147 9.08 -17.94 -23.29
N LEU A 148 8.94 -16.72 -22.76
CA LEU A 148 9.50 -16.32 -21.47
C LEU A 148 8.54 -16.63 -20.32
N ILE A 149 9.09 -16.64 -19.11
CA ILE A 149 8.29 -16.74 -17.89
C ILE A 149 7.44 -15.49 -17.68
N SER A 150 6.21 -15.68 -17.18
CA SER A 150 5.35 -14.58 -16.74
C SER A 150 5.80 -13.95 -15.41
N GLY A 151 6.73 -14.60 -14.71
CA GLY A 151 6.94 -14.36 -13.29
C GLY A 151 5.82 -14.99 -12.45
N GLY A 152 6.09 -15.12 -11.16
CA GLY A 152 5.20 -15.78 -10.20
C GLY A 152 5.38 -15.19 -8.77
N SER A 153 4.65 -15.71 -7.85
CA SER A 153 3.61 -16.73 -7.96
C SER A 153 2.27 -16.20 -8.52
N SER A 154 2.02 -14.89 -8.61
CA SER A 154 0.78 -14.27 -9.11
C SER A 154 0.79 -14.13 -10.65
N SER A 155 1.14 -15.22 -11.34
CA SER A 155 1.37 -15.25 -12.78
C SER A 155 0.15 -14.83 -13.60
N GLY A 156 -0.98 -15.50 -13.40
CA GLY A 156 -2.22 -15.21 -14.11
C GLY A 156 -2.76 -13.82 -13.81
N SER A 157 -2.59 -13.32 -12.56
CA SER A 157 -3.05 -11.97 -12.17
C SER A 157 -2.35 -10.87 -12.97
N ALA A 158 -1.02 -10.93 -13.07
CA ALA A 158 -0.27 -9.95 -13.85
C ALA A 158 -0.61 -10.05 -15.35
N VAL A 159 -0.65 -11.27 -15.90
CA VAL A 159 -0.93 -11.46 -17.33
C VAL A 159 -2.37 -11.06 -17.69
N ALA A 160 -3.35 -11.29 -16.81
CA ALA A 160 -4.74 -10.85 -17.02
C ALA A 160 -4.82 -9.32 -17.22
N VAL A 161 -4.13 -8.55 -16.38
CA VAL A 161 -4.06 -7.08 -16.52
C VAL A 161 -3.32 -6.70 -17.81
N ALA A 162 -2.13 -7.24 -18.04
CA ALA A 162 -1.32 -6.89 -19.21
C ALA A 162 -2.00 -7.22 -20.54
N ARG A 163 -2.88 -8.25 -20.56
CA ARG A 163 -3.69 -8.64 -21.74
C ARG A 163 -5.05 -7.92 -21.82
N GLY A 164 -5.30 -6.95 -20.94
CA GLY A 164 -6.55 -6.21 -20.91
C GLY A 164 -7.78 -7.09 -20.59
N GLN A 165 -7.59 -8.11 -19.76
CA GLN A 165 -8.66 -8.97 -19.25
C GLN A 165 -9.12 -8.58 -17.85
N ALA A 166 -8.55 -7.50 -17.27
CA ALA A 166 -8.96 -6.87 -16.04
C ALA A 166 -8.39 -5.45 -16.00
N ALA A 167 -9.03 -4.52 -15.29
CA ALA A 167 -8.47 -3.19 -15.05
C ALA A 167 -7.37 -3.24 -13.98
N PHE A 168 -7.55 -4.08 -12.98
CA PHE A 168 -6.53 -4.43 -11.99
C PHE A 168 -6.70 -5.89 -11.54
N ALA A 169 -5.71 -6.44 -10.86
CA ALA A 169 -5.80 -7.79 -10.32
C ALA A 169 -5.21 -7.86 -8.91
N LEU A 170 -5.82 -8.69 -8.05
CA LEU A 170 -5.24 -9.06 -6.78
C LEU A 170 -4.25 -10.20 -6.96
N GLY A 171 -3.11 -10.08 -6.30
CA GLY A 171 -2.13 -11.12 -6.08
C GLY A 171 -1.76 -11.26 -4.61
N THR A 172 -0.72 -12.04 -4.33
CA THR A 172 -0.09 -12.11 -3.00
C THR A 172 1.42 -11.98 -3.16
N ASP A 173 2.09 -11.45 -2.14
CA ASP A 173 3.55 -11.31 -2.12
C ASP A 173 4.09 -11.72 -0.76
N THR A 174 4.86 -12.79 -0.73
CA THR A 174 5.62 -13.27 0.43
C THR A 174 7.11 -12.98 0.23
N ALA A 175 7.56 -13.07 -1.03
CA ALA A 175 8.98 -13.01 -1.42
C ALA A 175 9.25 -12.13 -2.65
N GLY A 176 8.20 -11.64 -3.32
CA GLY A 176 8.31 -10.89 -4.57
C GLY A 176 7.17 -11.18 -5.55
N SER A 177 6.20 -12.00 -5.16
CA SER A 177 5.14 -12.48 -6.06
C SER A 177 4.12 -11.42 -6.48
N GLY A 178 4.14 -10.23 -5.90
CA GLY A 178 3.39 -9.05 -6.35
C GLY A 178 4.24 -8.09 -7.19
N ARG A 179 5.57 -8.25 -7.19
CA ARG A 179 6.52 -7.34 -7.85
C ARG A 179 7.16 -7.96 -9.09
N VAL A 180 7.68 -9.20 -8.98
CA VAL A 180 8.33 -9.90 -10.10
C VAL A 180 7.40 -10.03 -11.31
N PRO A 181 6.17 -10.58 -11.19
CA PRO A 181 5.28 -10.67 -12.36
C PRO A 181 4.86 -9.29 -12.88
N ALA A 182 4.73 -8.26 -12.02
CA ALA A 182 4.49 -6.90 -12.48
C ALA A 182 5.60 -6.40 -13.40
N ALA A 183 6.86 -6.53 -12.98
CA ALA A 183 8.02 -6.08 -13.73
C ALA A 183 8.18 -6.80 -15.07
N LEU A 184 7.95 -8.14 -15.10
CA LEU A 184 8.09 -8.94 -16.31
C LEU A 184 6.94 -8.74 -17.32
N ASN A 185 5.84 -8.09 -16.92
CA ASN A 185 4.71 -7.79 -17.80
C ASN A 185 4.45 -6.28 -17.95
N GLY A 186 5.40 -5.42 -17.53
CA GLY A 186 5.35 -3.97 -17.72
C GLY A 186 4.25 -3.27 -16.91
N LEU A 187 3.97 -3.74 -15.70
CA LEU A 187 2.90 -3.24 -14.83
C LEU A 187 3.43 -2.57 -13.56
N ILE A 188 2.58 -1.79 -12.94
CA ILE A 188 2.70 -1.39 -11.53
C ILE A 188 2.33 -2.59 -10.64
N GLY A 189 3.16 -2.88 -9.64
CA GLY A 189 2.89 -3.87 -8.61
C GLY A 189 3.04 -3.26 -7.22
N LEU A 190 1.93 -2.99 -6.53
CA LEU A 190 1.96 -2.44 -5.17
C LEU A 190 1.91 -3.57 -4.15
N LYS A 191 2.94 -3.65 -3.30
CA LYS A 191 2.99 -4.46 -2.10
C LYS A 191 2.88 -3.53 -0.87
N PRO A 192 1.75 -3.53 -0.16
CA PRO A 192 1.57 -2.70 1.01
C PRO A 192 2.44 -3.17 2.20
N SER A 193 2.47 -2.40 3.25
CA SER A 193 3.04 -2.80 4.54
C SER A 193 2.35 -4.06 5.06
N LEU A 194 3.10 -4.93 5.75
CA LEU A 194 2.55 -6.15 6.36
C LEU A 194 1.35 -5.81 7.26
N GLY A 195 0.24 -6.49 7.05
CA GLY A 195 -0.99 -6.32 7.81
C GLY A 195 -1.78 -5.04 7.55
N ALA A 196 -1.31 -4.14 6.63
CA ALA A 196 -2.08 -2.97 6.21
C ALA A 196 -3.37 -3.36 5.46
N TRP A 197 -3.31 -4.43 4.69
CA TRP A 197 -4.45 -5.08 4.06
C TRP A 197 -4.72 -6.41 4.76
N PRO A 198 -5.97 -6.68 5.18
CA PRO A 198 -6.30 -7.95 5.83
C PRO A 198 -6.06 -9.16 4.92
N THR A 199 -5.63 -10.27 5.53
CA THR A 199 -5.35 -11.55 4.86
C THR A 199 -6.37 -12.64 5.19
N ARG A 200 -7.47 -12.33 5.91
CA ARG A 200 -8.58 -13.27 6.12
C ARG A 200 -9.15 -13.72 4.77
N GLY A 201 -9.30 -15.03 4.58
CA GLY A 201 -9.72 -15.63 3.32
C GLY A 201 -8.59 -15.75 2.29
N VAL A 202 -7.32 -15.80 2.75
CA VAL A 202 -6.16 -16.07 1.89
C VAL A 202 -5.51 -17.38 2.31
N VAL A 203 -5.35 -18.32 1.37
CA VAL A 203 -4.53 -19.52 1.58
C VAL A 203 -3.07 -19.10 1.70
N PRO A 204 -2.41 -19.32 2.83
CA PRO A 204 -1.10 -18.75 3.10
C PRO A 204 0.04 -19.52 2.41
N ALA A 205 1.10 -18.77 2.07
CA ALA A 205 2.43 -19.32 1.86
C ALA A 205 3.27 -19.25 3.14
N CYS A 206 3.37 -18.05 3.75
CA CYS A 206 3.94 -17.82 5.07
C CYS A 206 3.06 -16.75 5.76
N ARG A 207 2.22 -17.15 6.70
CA ARG A 207 1.24 -16.25 7.35
C ARG A 207 1.87 -15.00 7.94
N SER A 208 3.07 -15.13 8.50
CA SER A 208 3.79 -14.01 9.13
C SER A 208 4.35 -13.00 8.12
N LEU A 209 4.39 -13.34 6.82
CA LEU A 209 4.99 -12.54 5.77
C LEU A 209 4.05 -12.22 4.60
N ASP A 210 2.89 -12.87 4.51
CA ASP A 210 2.00 -12.73 3.36
C ASP A 210 1.36 -11.34 3.30
N CYS A 211 1.40 -10.74 2.11
CA CYS A 211 0.61 -9.55 1.78
C CYS A 211 -0.29 -9.86 0.59
N VAL A 212 -1.53 -9.35 0.60
CA VAL A 212 -2.28 -9.17 -0.64
C VAL A 212 -1.71 -7.97 -1.37
N THR A 213 -1.66 -8.03 -2.70
CA THR A 213 -1.05 -7.04 -3.58
C THR A 213 -1.94 -6.72 -4.76
N VAL A 214 -1.67 -5.63 -5.46
CA VAL A 214 -2.40 -5.26 -6.67
C VAL A 214 -1.47 -5.05 -7.86
N PHE A 215 -1.93 -5.50 -9.02
CA PHE A 215 -1.37 -5.22 -10.34
C PHE A 215 -2.26 -4.25 -11.09
N ALA A 216 -1.69 -3.22 -11.69
CA ALA A 216 -2.41 -2.25 -12.50
C ALA A 216 -1.52 -1.68 -13.62
N HIS A 217 -2.11 -1.09 -14.66
CA HIS A 217 -1.35 -0.35 -15.67
C HIS A 217 -0.82 0.98 -15.14
N GLU A 218 -1.58 1.65 -14.29
CA GLU A 218 -1.27 2.97 -13.75
C GLU A 218 -1.17 2.96 -12.24
N LEU A 219 -0.27 3.80 -11.71
CA LEU A 219 -0.07 3.98 -10.28
C LEU A 219 -1.36 4.44 -9.59
N GLU A 220 -2.13 5.31 -10.24
CA GLU A 220 -3.38 5.83 -9.71
C GLU A 220 -4.37 4.72 -9.38
N ASP A 221 -4.50 3.72 -10.26
CA ASP A 221 -5.41 2.58 -10.04
C ASP A 221 -4.94 1.71 -8.87
N ALA A 222 -3.64 1.46 -8.76
CA ALA A 222 -3.08 0.74 -7.62
C ALA A 222 -3.32 1.48 -6.29
N MET A 223 -3.12 2.80 -6.25
CA MET A 223 -3.36 3.61 -5.06
C MET A 223 -4.87 3.77 -4.76
N ARG A 224 -5.73 3.71 -5.77
CA ARG A 224 -7.19 3.67 -5.59
C ARG A 224 -7.64 2.39 -4.89
N VAL A 225 -7.06 1.25 -5.29
CA VAL A 225 -7.29 -0.03 -4.61
C VAL A 225 -6.76 0.03 -3.17
N ASP A 226 -5.55 0.54 -2.94
CA ASP A 226 -4.98 0.69 -1.58
C ASP A 226 -5.92 1.46 -0.64
N ARG A 227 -6.48 2.58 -1.07
CA ARG A 227 -7.43 3.35 -0.26
C ARG A 227 -8.70 2.60 0.10
N VAL A 228 -9.19 1.73 -0.78
CA VAL A 228 -10.41 0.94 -0.54
C VAL A 228 -10.16 -0.23 0.39
N VAL A 229 -9.02 -0.91 0.24
CA VAL A 229 -8.77 -2.18 0.96
C VAL A 229 -7.95 -2.02 2.24
N SER A 230 -7.25 -0.90 2.43
CA SER A 230 -6.46 -0.64 3.64
C SER A 230 -7.33 -0.54 4.89
N GLY A 231 -6.76 -0.92 6.02
CA GLY A 231 -7.37 -0.85 7.34
C GLY A 231 -7.56 -2.21 7.98
N THR A 232 -7.75 -2.23 9.29
CA THR A 232 -7.83 -3.45 10.10
C THR A 232 -9.11 -4.23 9.86
N ASP A 233 -9.03 -5.54 10.06
CA ASP A 233 -10.16 -6.46 10.21
C ASP A 233 -10.05 -7.14 11.58
N ALA A 234 -11.06 -6.95 12.43
CA ALA A 234 -11.05 -7.48 13.80
C ALA A 234 -11.03 -9.02 13.86
N SER A 235 -11.37 -9.69 12.78
CA SER A 235 -11.33 -11.15 12.66
C SER A 235 -10.05 -11.70 12.04
N ASP A 236 -9.12 -10.82 11.63
CA ASP A 236 -7.81 -11.21 11.10
C ASP A 236 -6.69 -10.90 12.10
N PRO A 237 -6.08 -11.94 12.73
CA PRO A 237 -5.02 -11.75 13.72
C PRO A 237 -3.73 -11.16 13.14
N TRP A 238 -3.56 -11.13 11.80
CA TRP A 238 -2.41 -10.57 11.12
C TRP A 238 -2.63 -9.12 10.68
N SER A 239 -3.87 -8.63 10.77
CA SER A 239 -4.21 -7.25 10.44
C SER A 239 -3.64 -6.28 11.48
N ARG A 240 -3.02 -5.19 11.03
CA ARG A 240 -2.38 -4.18 11.88
C ARG A 240 -2.83 -2.78 11.51
N THR A 241 -2.95 -1.91 12.50
CA THR A 241 -3.01 -0.46 12.25
C THR A 241 -1.63 0.04 11.88
N ILE A 242 -1.47 0.55 10.67
CA ILE A 242 -0.21 1.09 10.17
C ILE A 242 -0.25 2.61 10.25
N ALA A 243 0.71 3.20 10.97
CA ALA A 243 0.91 4.65 10.97
C ALA A 243 1.46 5.06 9.59
N ARG A 244 0.65 5.80 8.81
CA ARG A 244 1.07 6.30 7.50
C ARG A 244 2.14 7.37 7.67
N LEU A 245 3.23 7.23 6.94
CA LEU A 245 4.25 8.28 6.84
C LEU A 245 3.76 9.41 5.90
N PRO A 246 4.26 10.65 6.08
CA PRO A 246 3.89 11.76 5.20
C PRO A 246 4.11 11.43 3.72
N SER A 247 3.11 11.75 2.88
CA SER A 247 3.15 11.54 1.43
C SER A 247 3.99 12.65 0.77
N GLN A 248 5.32 12.52 0.84
CA GLN A 248 6.30 13.45 0.29
C GLN A 248 7.41 12.70 -0.43
N LEU A 249 8.19 13.40 -1.27
CA LEU A 249 9.37 12.80 -1.89
C LEU A 249 10.41 12.41 -0.82
N PRO A 250 11.15 11.31 -1.01
CA PRO A 250 12.24 10.95 -0.12
C PRO A 250 13.37 12.00 -0.17
N ARG A 251 14.11 12.12 0.91
CA ARG A 251 15.32 12.96 0.92
C ARG A 251 16.46 12.32 0.14
N ARG A 252 16.50 10.98 0.11
CA ARG A 252 17.56 10.21 -0.55
C ARG A 252 16.99 9.01 -1.29
N ILE A 253 17.63 8.69 -2.42
CA ILE A 253 17.47 7.41 -3.12
C ILE A 253 18.74 6.60 -2.84
N LEU A 254 18.56 5.39 -2.30
CA LEU A 254 19.67 4.49 -2.01
C LEU A 254 19.81 3.50 -3.18
N LEU A 255 21.01 3.42 -3.75
CA LEU A 255 21.37 2.47 -4.80
C LEU A 255 22.41 1.47 -4.24
N PRO A 256 22.35 0.20 -4.66
CA PRO A 256 23.32 -0.79 -4.24
C PRO A 256 24.70 -0.54 -4.88
N SER A 257 25.79 -0.73 -4.13
CA SER A 257 27.17 -0.67 -4.65
C SER A 257 27.62 -2.04 -5.18
N GLY A 258 28.50 -2.05 -6.17
CA GLY A 258 29.15 -3.24 -6.67
C GLY A 258 28.62 -3.75 -8.02
N ASP A 259 29.24 -4.83 -8.51
CA ASP A 259 28.81 -5.51 -9.74
C ASP A 259 27.75 -6.57 -9.40
N TRP A 260 26.67 -6.56 -10.17
CA TRP A 260 25.52 -7.40 -9.91
C TRP A 260 25.36 -8.50 -10.96
N PRO A 261 25.01 -9.73 -10.57
CA PRO A 261 24.80 -10.80 -11.52
C PRO A 261 23.47 -10.61 -12.24
N PHE A 262 23.54 -10.17 -13.48
CA PHE A 262 22.44 -10.28 -14.43
C PHE A 262 22.44 -11.67 -15.05
N PHE A 263 21.26 -12.19 -15.42
CA PHE A 263 21.11 -13.57 -15.81
C PHE A 263 20.10 -13.77 -16.97
N GLY A 264 20.06 -14.98 -17.50
CA GLY A 264 19.14 -15.41 -18.55
C GLY A 264 19.52 -14.92 -19.94
N PRO A 265 18.64 -15.13 -20.94
CA PRO A 265 18.95 -14.87 -22.35
C PRO A 265 19.14 -13.39 -22.68
N TYR A 266 18.75 -12.48 -21.78
CA TYR A 266 18.86 -11.03 -21.95
C TYR A 266 19.75 -10.37 -20.88
N ALA A 267 20.69 -11.09 -20.26
CA ALA A 267 21.49 -10.61 -19.14
C ALA A 267 22.16 -9.25 -19.40
N SER A 268 22.87 -9.10 -20.52
CA SER A 268 23.55 -7.83 -20.88
C SER A 268 22.60 -6.67 -21.15
N GLN A 269 21.41 -6.97 -21.67
CA GLN A 269 20.37 -5.97 -21.91
C GLN A 269 19.72 -5.51 -20.61
N TYR A 270 19.51 -6.42 -19.65
CA TYR A 270 19.06 -6.08 -18.29
C TYR A 270 20.10 -5.23 -17.55
N GLU A 271 21.39 -5.55 -17.67
CA GLU A 271 22.47 -4.71 -17.15
C GLU A 271 22.43 -3.29 -17.73
N ALA A 272 22.31 -3.18 -19.05
CA ALA A 272 22.22 -1.89 -19.72
C ALA A 272 20.94 -1.12 -19.30
N ALA A 273 19.82 -1.79 -19.09
CA ALA A 273 18.59 -1.18 -18.61
C ALA A 273 18.74 -0.70 -17.16
N TRP A 274 19.44 -1.44 -16.30
CA TRP A 274 19.76 -1.01 -14.95
C TRP A 274 20.62 0.26 -14.93
N ARG A 275 21.69 0.31 -15.74
CA ARG A 275 22.51 1.52 -15.84
C ARG A 275 21.70 2.76 -16.26
N ARG A 276 20.77 2.62 -17.21
CA ARG A 276 19.84 3.69 -17.56
C ARG A 276 18.93 4.09 -16.40
N ALA A 277 18.52 3.14 -15.56
CA ALA A 277 17.72 3.44 -14.38
C ALA A 277 18.52 4.21 -13.31
N GLU A 278 19.80 3.86 -13.09
CA GLU A 278 20.72 4.61 -12.21
C GLU A 278 20.92 6.06 -12.71
N GLU A 279 21.15 6.24 -14.01
CA GLU A 279 21.27 7.56 -14.64
C GLU A 279 19.98 8.39 -14.46
N LYS A 280 18.82 7.75 -14.67
CA LYS A 280 17.52 8.40 -14.47
C LYS A 280 17.30 8.79 -13.00
N ALA A 281 17.64 7.94 -12.05
CA ALA A 281 17.55 8.25 -10.62
C ALA A 281 18.36 9.51 -10.26
N ALA A 282 19.57 9.66 -10.81
CA ALA A 282 20.41 10.83 -10.61
C ALA A 282 19.82 12.14 -11.18
N GLN A 283 18.88 12.03 -12.14
CA GLN A 283 18.24 13.19 -12.79
C GLN A 283 16.93 13.62 -12.10
N LEU A 284 16.45 12.90 -11.09
CA LEU A 284 15.19 13.21 -10.40
C LEU A 284 15.27 14.43 -9.45
N GLY A 285 16.46 14.98 -9.22
CA GLY A 285 16.66 16.10 -8.29
C GLY A 285 16.61 15.72 -6.82
N ILE A 286 16.77 14.43 -6.52
CA ILE A 286 16.83 13.85 -5.17
C ILE A 286 18.24 13.35 -4.93
N GLU A 287 18.80 13.50 -3.71
CA GLU A 287 20.11 13.00 -3.38
C GLU A 287 20.20 11.48 -3.62
N VAL A 288 21.21 11.04 -4.38
CA VAL A 288 21.47 9.61 -4.61
C VAL A 288 22.68 9.19 -3.79
N GLN A 289 22.49 8.16 -2.97
CA GLN A 289 23.54 7.59 -2.11
C GLN A 289 23.75 6.12 -2.45
N THR A 290 24.98 5.71 -2.68
CA THR A 290 25.36 4.30 -2.85
C THR A 290 25.58 3.63 -1.50
N ILE A 291 25.02 2.42 -1.32
CA ILE A 291 25.08 1.64 -0.08
C ILE A 291 25.60 0.22 -0.33
N ASP A 292 26.17 -0.39 0.70
CA ASP A 292 26.42 -1.84 0.71
C ASP A 292 25.09 -2.58 0.83
N TYR A 293 24.84 -3.53 -0.08
CA TYR A 293 23.63 -4.34 -0.12
C TYR A 293 23.66 -5.55 0.84
N ALA A 294 24.78 -5.83 1.51
CA ALA A 294 24.99 -7.05 2.31
C ALA A 294 23.89 -7.29 3.36
N LEU A 295 23.40 -6.25 4.02
CA LEU A 295 22.29 -6.32 4.97
C LEU A 295 21.02 -6.91 4.33
N PHE A 296 20.65 -6.43 3.17
CA PHE A 296 19.44 -6.86 2.46
C PHE A 296 19.62 -8.27 1.88
N ALA A 297 20.83 -8.59 1.40
CA ALA A 297 21.18 -9.92 0.93
C ALA A 297 21.12 -10.96 2.05
N GLU A 298 21.63 -10.63 3.23
CA GLU A 298 21.55 -11.50 4.42
C GLU A 298 20.09 -11.74 4.82
N ALA A 299 19.27 -10.68 4.88
CA ALA A 299 17.84 -10.83 5.17
C ALA A 299 17.14 -11.71 4.12
N ALA A 300 17.44 -11.54 2.83
CA ALA A 300 16.86 -12.32 1.77
C ALA A 300 17.20 -13.83 1.88
N ALA A 301 18.43 -14.16 2.28
CA ALA A 301 18.90 -15.56 2.43
C ALA A 301 18.11 -16.31 3.52
N VAL A 302 17.66 -15.63 4.57
CA VAL A 302 16.92 -16.28 5.68
C VAL A 302 15.60 -16.89 5.21
N LEU A 303 15.01 -16.43 4.11
CA LEU A 303 13.69 -16.89 3.65
C LEU A 303 13.69 -18.34 3.16
N TYR A 304 14.68 -18.72 2.37
CA TYR A 304 14.75 -20.06 1.74
C TYR A 304 15.93 -20.90 2.23
N ASP A 305 17.04 -20.29 2.58
CA ASP A 305 18.21 -20.98 3.15
C ASP A 305 18.09 -21.14 4.67
N GLY A 306 17.24 -20.31 5.30
CA GLY A 306 16.94 -20.30 6.74
C GLY A 306 15.62 -21.01 7.09
N PRO A 307 15.20 -20.90 8.34
CA PRO A 307 14.11 -21.70 8.92
C PRO A 307 12.69 -21.23 8.51
N TRP A 308 12.53 -20.15 7.73
CA TRP A 308 11.18 -19.70 7.32
C TRP A 308 10.46 -20.68 6.39
N VAL A 309 11.19 -21.61 5.73
CA VAL A 309 10.53 -22.70 4.99
C VAL A 309 9.72 -23.62 5.91
N ALA A 310 10.06 -23.70 7.20
CA ALA A 310 9.29 -24.46 8.20
C ALA A 310 7.89 -23.89 8.42
N GLU A 311 7.69 -22.59 8.26
CA GLU A 311 6.35 -21.98 8.35
C GLU A 311 5.44 -22.46 7.19
N ARG A 312 5.98 -22.62 5.98
CA ARG A 312 5.26 -23.23 4.85
C ARG A 312 4.85 -24.66 5.16
N TRP A 313 5.77 -25.43 5.73
CA TRP A 313 5.50 -26.81 6.16
C TRP A 313 4.45 -26.85 7.27
N ALA A 314 4.51 -25.98 8.25
CA ALA A 314 3.51 -25.88 9.32
C ALA A 314 2.09 -25.60 8.78
N ALA A 315 1.96 -24.87 7.68
CA ALA A 315 0.68 -24.59 7.06
C ALA A 315 0.15 -25.72 6.16
N LEU A 316 1.03 -26.39 5.41
CA LEU A 316 0.65 -27.30 4.31
C LEU A 316 1.13 -28.73 4.49
N GLY A 317 2.03 -29.00 5.45
CA GLY A 317 2.67 -30.31 5.63
C GLY A 317 1.66 -31.44 5.84
N ALA A 318 0.65 -31.23 6.68
CA ALA A 318 -0.38 -32.24 6.90
C ALA A 318 -1.16 -32.60 5.61
N PHE A 319 -1.44 -31.61 4.77
CA PHE A 319 -2.08 -31.86 3.47
C PHE A 319 -1.15 -32.66 2.55
N VAL A 320 0.11 -32.29 2.43
CA VAL A 320 1.10 -32.97 1.59
C VAL A 320 1.32 -34.42 2.04
N GLU A 321 1.33 -34.69 3.35
CA GLU A 321 1.48 -36.04 3.91
C GLU A 321 0.27 -36.93 3.66
N THR A 322 -0.93 -36.35 3.76
CA THR A 322 -2.18 -37.12 3.59
C THR A 322 -2.61 -37.28 2.13
N HIS A 323 -2.02 -36.50 1.19
CA HIS A 323 -2.32 -36.54 -0.25
C HIS A 323 -1.03 -36.69 -1.07
N PRO A 324 -0.35 -37.86 -0.99
CA PRO A 324 0.91 -38.05 -1.68
C PRO A 324 0.75 -37.99 -3.20
N GLY A 325 1.66 -37.26 -3.89
CA GLY A 325 1.72 -37.18 -5.35
C GLY A 325 0.75 -36.18 -6.01
N VAL A 326 -0.06 -35.44 -5.24
CA VAL A 326 -0.96 -34.39 -5.79
C VAL A 326 -0.28 -33.02 -5.88
N THR A 327 0.77 -32.83 -5.11
CA THR A 327 1.52 -31.56 -5.10
C THR A 327 2.49 -31.53 -6.29
N PHE A 328 2.60 -30.36 -6.94
CA PHE A 328 3.57 -30.17 -8.02
C PHE A 328 4.99 -30.51 -7.54
N PRO A 329 5.78 -31.33 -8.26
CA PRO A 329 7.00 -31.94 -7.72
C PRO A 329 8.00 -30.96 -7.10
N VAL A 330 8.28 -29.83 -7.76
CA VAL A 330 9.20 -28.82 -7.25
C VAL A 330 8.61 -28.09 -6.03
N THR A 331 7.31 -27.86 -6.02
CA THR A 331 6.61 -27.27 -4.86
C THR A 331 6.71 -28.20 -3.66
N GLU A 332 6.45 -29.51 -3.85
CA GLU A 332 6.58 -30.50 -2.77
C GLU A 332 8.01 -30.55 -2.22
N GLN A 333 9.02 -30.54 -3.11
CA GLN A 333 10.43 -30.50 -2.70
C GLN A 333 10.72 -29.30 -1.78
N VAL A 334 10.24 -28.10 -2.15
CA VAL A 334 10.42 -26.87 -1.34
C VAL A 334 9.67 -27.00 -0.02
N LEU A 335 8.42 -27.45 0.01
CA LEU A 335 7.63 -27.63 1.24
C LEU A 335 8.30 -28.63 2.18
N ARG A 336 8.73 -29.80 1.67
CA ARG A 336 9.40 -30.84 2.47
C ARG A 336 10.75 -30.40 3.02
N SER A 337 11.45 -29.43 2.41
CA SER A 337 12.68 -28.89 2.99
C SER A 337 12.46 -28.19 4.34
N GLY A 338 11.22 -27.79 4.64
CA GLY A 338 10.83 -27.22 5.92
C GLY A 338 10.52 -28.25 7.03
N SER A 339 10.46 -29.56 6.71
CA SER A 339 10.06 -30.62 7.65
C SER A 339 11.21 -31.25 8.45
N GLY A 340 12.46 -30.89 8.16
CA GLY A 340 13.63 -31.55 8.75
C GLY A 340 14.14 -30.92 10.04
N ASP A 341 14.92 -31.70 10.81
CA ASP A 341 15.57 -31.28 12.06
C ASP A 341 16.50 -30.05 11.93
N ARG A 342 16.91 -29.73 10.70
CA ARG A 342 17.71 -28.53 10.38
C ARG A 342 17.02 -27.23 10.78
N HIS A 343 15.71 -27.24 10.86
CA HIS A 343 14.87 -26.06 11.15
C HIS A 343 14.10 -26.23 12.45
N ASP A 344 14.81 -26.67 13.50
CA ASP A 344 14.25 -26.80 14.84
C ASP A 344 13.83 -25.44 15.45
N ALA A 345 13.17 -25.48 16.59
CA ALA A 345 12.70 -24.26 17.24
C ALA A 345 13.85 -23.30 17.59
N ALA A 346 15.05 -23.83 17.93
CA ALA A 346 16.21 -22.97 18.25
C ALA A 346 16.70 -22.23 17.00
N ALA A 347 16.74 -22.89 15.85
CA ALA A 347 17.09 -22.29 14.57
C ALA A 347 16.09 -21.17 14.19
N VAL A 348 14.76 -21.41 14.38
CA VAL A 348 13.71 -20.42 14.13
C VAL A 348 13.92 -19.18 15.01
N PHE A 349 14.08 -19.34 16.32
CA PHE A 349 14.26 -18.21 17.24
C PHE A 349 15.57 -17.45 16.97
N THR A 350 16.66 -18.15 16.64
CA THR A 350 17.93 -17.51 16.27
C THR A 350 17.77 -16.62 15.04
N ALA A 351 17.10 -17.13 14.00
CA ALA A 351 16.82 -16.37 12.80
C ALA A 351 15.87 -15.18 13.08
N MET A 352 14.84 -15.36 13.92
CA MET A 352 13.96 -14.27 14.34
C MET A 352 14.73 -13.15 15.05
N HIS A 353 15.65 -13.49 15.98
CA HIS A 353 16.50 -12.50 16.65
C HIS A 353 17.39 -11.76 15.63
N ARG A 354 17.99 -12.50 14.69
CA ARG A 354 18.84 -11.87 13.65
C ARG A 354 18.03 -10.92 12.76
N ILE A 355 16.83 -11.31 12.33
CA ILE A 355 15.95 -10.45 11.54
C ILE A 355 15.56 -9.17 12.31
N GLN A 356 15.33 -9.21 13.62
CA GLN A 356 15.08 -7.98 14.39
C GLN A 356 16.28 -7.02 14.37
N THR A 357 17.52 -7.54 14.43
CA THR A 357 18.71 -6.73 14.30
C THR A 357 18.78 -6.09 12.90
N LEU A 358 18.55 -6.88 11.83
CA LEU A 358 18.57 -6.38 10.46
C LEU A 358 17.44 -5.35 10.20
N LYS A 359 16.26 -5.54 10.80
CA LYS A 359 15.17 -4.53 10.76
C LYS A 359 15.61 -3.19 11.35
N LEU A 360 16.28 -3.20 12.50
CA LEU A 360 16.76 -1.98 13.15
C LEU A 360 17.82 -1.28 12.30
N GLU A 361 18.72 -2.02 11.68
CA GLU A 361 19.74 -1.48 10.78
C GLU A 361 19.11 -0.91 9.50
N ALA A 362 18.18 -1.64 8.88
CA ALA A 362 17.43 -1.19 7.72
C ALA A 362 16.61 0.08 8.02
N ALA A 363 15.98 0.16 9.20
CA ALA A 363 15.21 1.33 9.61
C ALA A 363 16.08 2.61 9.66
N LYS A 364 17.31 2.51 10.15
CA LYS A 364 18.26 3.63 10.17
C LYS A 364 18.69 4.07 8.76
N LEU A 365 18.90 3.11 7.86
CA LEU A 365 19.27 3.41 6.47
C LEU A 365 18.11 4.06 5.70
N LEU A 366 16.91 3.55 5.89
CA LEU A 366 15.71 3.95 5.14
C LEU A 366 14.94 5.12 5.77
N GLU A 367 15.45 5.71 6.84
CA GLU A 367 14.85 6.91 7.43
C GLU A 367 14.84 8.07 6.41
N HIS A 368 13.64 8.49 5.98
CA HIS A 368 13.41 9.47 4.92
C HIS A 368 14.07 9.11 3.57
N ALA A 369 14.31 7.83 3.31
CA ALA A 369 14.96 7.34 2.10
C ALA A 369 14.15 6.22 1.44
N VAL A 370 14.40 6.01 0.15
CA VAL A 370 13.85 4.90 -0.64
C VAL A 370 15.01 4.10 -1.21
N LEU A 371 15.00 2.79 -0.99
CA LEU A 371 15.92 1.88 -1.67
C LEU A 371 15.34 1.56 -3.06
N LEU A 372 16.13 1.77 -4.10
CA LEU A 372 15.78 1.48 -5.50
C LEU A 372 16.65 0.33 -5.99
N LEU A 373 16.00 -0.74 -6.44
CA LEU A 373 16.64 -1.94 -6.98
C LEU A 373 16.02 -2.35 -8.32
N PRO A 374 16.74 -3.12 -9.17
CA PRO A 374 16.06 -3.84 -10.23
C PRO A 374 15.08 -4.84 -9.58
N THR A 375 13.88 -5.00 -10.14
CA THR A 375 12.93 -5.98 -9.58
C THR A 375 13.47 -7.40 -9.78
N ALA A 376 14.06 -7.67 -10.94
CA ALA A 376 14.78 -8.90 -11.26
C ALA A 376 16.03 -8.55 -12.08
N GLY A 377 17.09 -9.34 -11.92
CA GLY A 377 18.32 -9.18 -12.70
C GLY A 377 18.25 -9.81 -14.10
N GLY A 378 17.09 -10.26 -14.52
CA GLY A 378 16.88 -10.92 -15.81
C GLY A 378 15.53 -11.59 -15.91
N THR A 379 15.37 -12.39 -16.95
CA THR A 379 14.24 -13.30 -17.15
C THR A 379 14.76 -14.62 -17.69
N TRP A 380 13.94 -15.65 -17.63
CA TRP A 380 14.25 -16.99 -18.15
C TRP A 380 13.24 -17.40 -19.22
N SER A 381 13.66 -18.24 -20.16
CA SER A 381 12.69 -18.99 -20.94
C SER A 381 12.04 -20.07 -20.06
N ARG A 382 10.81 -20.46 -20.41
CA ARG A 382 10.12 -21.55 -19.68
C ARG A 382 10.89 -22.87 -19.77
N ASP A 383 11.60 -23.12 -20.89
CA ASP A 383 12.44 -24.30 -21.05
C ASP A 383 13.65 -24.32 -20.11
N GLU A 384 14.32 -23.18 -19.90
CA GLU A 384 15.40 -23.06 -18.93
C GLU A 384 14.91 -23.30 -17.50
N VAL A 385 13.70 -22.80 -17.16
CA VAL A 385 13.10 -23.07 -15.84
C VAL A 385 12.77 -24.55 -15.67
N ARG A 386 12.26 -25.24 -16.69
CA ARG A 386 12.01 -26.68 -16.60
C ARG A 386 13.33 -27.48 -16.40
N SER A 387 14.42 -27.01 -16.98
CA SER A 387 15.74 -27.67 -16.86
C SER A 387 16.37 -27.48 -15.48
N ASP A 388 16.18 -26.32 -14.84
CA ASP A 388 16.76 -26.00 -13.53
C ASP A 388 15.78 -25.14 -12.69
N PRO A 389 14.71 -25.78 -12.16
CA PRO A 389 13.58 -25.05 -11.55
C PRO A 389 13.91 -24.43 -10.18
N ILE A 390 15.00 -24.82 -9.54
CA ILE A 390 15.40 -24.27 -8.24
C ILE A 390 16.27 -23.02 -8.42
N ARG A 391 17.36 -23.12 -9.18
CA ARG A 391 18.28 -22.02 -9.42
C ARG A 391 17.58 -20.84 -10.12
N THR A 392 16.88 -21.12 -11.22
CA THR A 392 16.18 -20.08 -11.98
C THR A 392 15.13 -19.34 -11.13
N ASN A 393 14.44 -20.03 -10.22
CA ASN A 393 13.54 -19.42 -9.27
C ASN A 393 14.29 -18.57 -8.23
N SER A 394 15.43 -19.06 -7.71
CA SER A 394 16.22 -18.34 -6.72
C SER A 394 16.79 -17.04 -7.28
N ASP A 395 17.24 -17.05 -8.53
CA ASP A 395 17.71 -15.86 -9.23
C ASP A 395 16.63 -14.76 -9.28
N MET A 396 15.35 -15.12 -9.50
CA MET A 396 14.24 -14.16 -9.55
C MET A 396 13.97 -13.49 -8.21
N GLY A 397 14.28 -14.14 -7.09
CA GLY A 397 14.02 -13.62 -5.73
C GLY A 397 15.14 -12.77 -5.12
N ARG A 398 16.30 -12.70 -5.77
CA ARG A 398 17.51 -12.05 -5.22
C ARG A 398 17.28 -10.65 -4.67
N TRP A 399 16.48 -9.85 -5.39
CA TRP A 399 16.24 -8.44 -5.09
C TRP A 399 14.93 -8.16 -4.33
N THR A 400 14.11 -9.19 -4.12
CA THR A 400 12.78 -9.03 -3.56
C THR A 400 12.55 -9.74 -2.22
N ASN A 401 13.29 -10.83 -1.94
CA ASN A 401 13.06 -11.71 -0.80
C ASN A 401 13.22 -11.03 0.58
N HIS A 402 14.03 -9.98 0.69
CA HIS A 402 14.27 -9.26 1.95
C HIS A 402 13.07 -8.44 2.44
N CYS A 403 12.20 -8.02 1.52
CA CYS A 403 11.21 -6.98 1.74
C CYS A 403 10.26 -7.30 2.92
N ASN A 404 9.61 -8.45 2.89
CA ASN A 404 8.62 -8.83 3.89
C ASN A 404 9.28 -9.18 5.23
N LEU A 405 10.45 -9.82 5.20
CA LEU A 405 11.26 -10.09 6.40
C LEU A 405 11.68 -8.81 7.13
N LEU A 406 11.98 -7.74 6.40
CA LEU A 406 12.36 -6.45 6.96
C LEU A 406 11.17 -5.51 7.23
N ASP A 407 9.91 -5.99 7.05
CA ASP A 407 8.68 -5.20 7.24
C ASP A 407 8.65 -3.92 6.38
N LEU A 408 9.08 -4.02 5.11
CA LEU A 408 9.06 -2.92 4.17
C LEU A 408 7.79 -2.95 3.32
N CYS A 409 7.33 -1.78 2.86
CA CYS A 409 6.41 -1.67 1.72
C CYS A 409 7.20 -1.49 0.42
N ALA A 410 6.56 -1.78 -0.73
CA ALA A 410 7.24 -1.70 -2.01
C ALA A 410 6.28 -1.42 -3.18
N ILE A 411 6.80 -0.74 -4.21
CA ILE A 411 6.12 -0.58 -5.49
C ILE A 411 7.09 -0.99 -6.61
N ALA A 412 6.69 -1.96 -7.43
CA ALA A 412 7.35 -2.24 -8.69
C ALA A 412 6.82 -1.27 -9.76
N VAL A 413 7.74 -0.66 -10.51
CA VAL A 413 7.45 0.37 -11.52
C VAL A 413 8.12 0.01 -12.84
N PRO A 414 7.45 0.13 -13.99
CA PRO A 414 8.09 0.00 -15.29
C PRO A 414 9.24 1.00 -15.46
N ALA A 415 10.37 0.54 -15.94
CA ALA A 415 11.57 1.34 -16.16
C ALA A 415 12.12 1.22 -17.59
N GLY A 416 11.23 0.97 -18.55
CA GLY A 416 11.53 0.78 -19.95
C GLY A 416 11.62 -0.70 -20.33
N GLU A 417 12.41 -0.99 -21.36
CA GLU A 417 12.61 -2.34 -21.89
C GLU A 417 14.09 -2.71 -21.88
N ALA A 418 14.38 -3.98 -21.58
CA ALA A 418 15.70 -4.56 -21.79
C ALA A 418 15.93 -4.87 -23.29
N ALA A 419 14.90 -5.42 -23.95
CA ALA A 419 14.86 -5.67 -25.39
C ALA A 419 13.40 -5.49 -25.88
N PRO A 420 13.13 -5.48 -27.20
CA PRO A 420 11.76 -5.39 -27.71
C PRO A 420 10.85 -6.46 -27.10
N ASP A 421 9.73 -6.05 -26.51
CA ASP A 421 8.77 -6.88 -25.78
C ASP A 421 9.36 -7.62 -24.54
N VAL A 422 10.48 -7.13 -24.00
CA VAL A 422 11.09 -7.63 -22.77
C VAL A 422 11.16 -6.48 -21.77
N PRO A 423 10.11 -6.29 -20.95
CA PRO A 423 10.07 -5.19 -19.99
C PRO A 423 11.19 -5.27 -18.95
N PHE A 424 11.64 -4.11 -18.52
CA PHE A 424 12.50 -3.93 -17.37
C PHE A 424 11.77 -3.11 -16.30
N GLY A 425 11.74 -3.63 -15.08
CA GLY A 425 11.12 -2.97 -13.95
C GLY A 425 12.10 -2.76 -12.80
N ILE A 426 11.89 -1.67 -12.08
CA ILE A 426 12.54 -1.40 -10.79
C ILE A 426 11.55 -1.60 -9.66
N THR A 427 12.06 -1.84 -8.46
CA THR A 427 11.26 -1.82 -7.23
C THR A 427 11.78 -0.74 -6.29
N LEU A 428 10.86 0.08 -5.81
CA LEU A 428 11.06 1.08 -4.78
C LEU A 428 10.65 0.49 -3.44
N PHE A 429 11.51 0.59 -2.41
CA PHE A 429 11.25 0.05 -1.06
C PHE A 429 11.34 1.15 -0.02
N ALA A 430 10.40 1.16 0.92
CA ALA A 430 10.39 2.06 2.06
C ALA A 430 10.00 1.33 3.35
N LEU A 431 10.17 1.98 4.47
CA LEU A 431 9.69 1.51 5.77
C LEU A 431 8.17 1.38 5.75
N SER A 432 7.64 0.52 6.61
CA SER A 432 6.20 0.34 6.83
C SER A 432 5.48 1.68 7.00
N GLY A 433 4.37 1.86 6.31
CA GLY A 433 3.63 3.12 6.23
C GLY A 433 4.11 4.09 5.16
N GLY A 434 5.17 3.76 4.42
CA GLY A 434 5.79 4.62 3.42
C GLY A 434 5.17 4.58 2.01
N GLU A 435 4.01 3.96 1.82
CA GLU A 435 3.36 3.81 0.51
C GLU A 435 3.15 5.15 -0.20
N GLY A 436 2.79 6.20 0.56
CA GLY A 436 2.62 7.55 0.03
C GLY A 436 3.93 8.15 -0.51
N MET A 437 5.06 7.94 0.18
CA MET A 437 6.38 8.35 -0.28
C MET A 437 6.81 7.58 -1.53
N LEU A 438 6.56 6.26 -1.57
CA LEU A 438 6.81 5.43 -2.75
C LEU A 438 5.97 5.87 -3.94
N ALA A 439 4.69 6.17 -3.73
CA ALA A 439 3.80 6.66 -4.79
C ALA A 439 4.28 7.99 -5.38
N LYS A 440 4.70 8.96 -4.53
CA LYS A 440 5.27 10.23 -5.00
C LYS A 440 6.55 10.04 -5.82
N LEU A 441 7.43 9.12 -5.40
CA LEU A 441 8.64 8.83 -6.16
C LEU A 441 8.34 8.07 -7.47
N ALA A 442 7.39 7.13 -7.45
CA ALA A 442 6.96 6.40 -8.65
C ALA A 442 6.31 7.35 -9.69
N ASP A 443 5.52 8.31 -9.23
CA ASP A 443 4.95 9.36 -10.08
C ASP A 443 6.04 10.24 -10.70
N ARG A 444 6.99 10.76 -9.90
CA ARG A 444 8.16 11.51 -10.36
C ARG A 444 9.04 10.68 -11.30
N TRP A 445 9.14 9.37 -11.07
CA TRP A 445 9.83 8.45 -11.98
C TRP A 445 9.14 8.36 -13.33
N SER A 446 7.83 8.29 -13.37
CA SER A 446 7.04 8.15 -14.61
C SER A 446 6.95 9.46 -15.38
N ASP A 447 6.86 10.59 -14.69
CA ASP A 447 6.83 11.94 -15.27
C ASP A 447 7.82 12.89 -14.57
N PRO A 448 9.08 12.96 -15.03
CA PRO A 448 10.08 13.86 -14.47
C PRO A 448 9.73 15.34 -14.58
N SER A 449 8.79 15.72 -15.48
CA SER A 449 8.39 17.12 -15.67
C SER A 449 7.55 17.68 -14.52
N GLY A 450 7.01 16.82 -13.65
CA GLY A 450 6.16 17.21 -12.53
C GLY A 450 4.73 17.61 -12.92
N ALA A 451 4.35 17.48 -14.19
CA ALA A 451 2.98 17.77 -14.64
C ALA A 451 1.96 16.78 -14.02
N ALA A 452 2.42 15.60 -13.60
CA ALA A 452 1.61 14.58 -12.94
C ALA A 452 1.35 14.91 -11.45
N GLU A 453 2.13 15.75 -10.78
CA GLU A 453 1.86 16.18 -9.40
C GLU A 453 0.45 16.77 -9.24
N GLN A 454 -0.09 17.37 -10.29
CA GLN A 454 -1.48 17.84 -10.31
C GLN A 454 -2.50 16.68 -10.38
N ARG A 455 -2.14 15.50 -10.91
CA ARG A 455 -3.08 14.37 -11.03
C ARG A 455 -3.24 13.60 -9.72
N LEU A 456 -2.16 13.40 -8.96
CA LEU A 456 -2.23 12.78 -7.62
C LEU A 456 -2.88 13.72 -6.58
N SER A 457 -2.81 15.05 -6.78
CA SER A 457 -3.50 16.03 -5.92
C SER A 457 -5.01 16.09 -6.13
N VAL A 458 -5.54 15.51 -7.21
CA VAL A 458 -7.00 15.37 -7.46
C VAL A 458 -7.64 14.31 -6.54
N PHE A 459 -6.85 13.48 -5.89
CA PHE A 459 -7.35 12.72 -4.75
C PHE A 459 -7.32 13.64 -3.53
N PRO A 460 -8.47 13.95 -2.91
CA PRO A 460 -8.40 14.56 -1.60
C PRO A 460 -7.52 13.62 -0.76
N GLU A 461 -6.35 14.11 -0.33
CA GLU A 461 -5.72 13.57 0.86
C GLU A 461 -6.88 13.37 1.82
N GLU A 462 -7.03 12.19 2.44
CA GLU A 462 -7.96 12.08 3.56
C GLU A 462 -7.66 13.30 4.41
N GLN A 463 -8.56 14.28 4.38
CA GLN A 463 -8.33 15.48 5.20
C GLN A 463 -8.15 14.92 6.59
N PRO A 464 -7.03 15.17 7.24
CA PRO A 464 -6.82 14.65 8.57
C PRO A 464 -8.05 15.03 9.37
N ILE A 465 -8.60 14.07 10.11
CA ILE A 465 -9.72 14.38 11.00
C ILE A 465 -9.25 15.54 11.87
N THR A 466 -9.80 16.71 11.68
CA THR A 466 -9.40 17.94 12.36
C THR A 466 -10.37 18.26 13.50
N THR A 467 -9.91 19.08 14.41
CA THR A 467 -10.74 19.67 15.43
C THR A 467 -10.50 21.18 15.46
N PRO A 468 -11.55 22.01 15.57
CA PRO A 468 -11.35 23.44 15.76
C PRO A 468 -10.72 23.70 17.13
N VAL A 469 -9.76 24.63 17.19
CA VAL A 469 -9.08 25.05 18.43
C VAL A 469 -9.17 26.55 18.56
N ALA A 470 -9.75 27.04 19.68
CA ALA A 470 -9.83 28.46 19.96
C ALA A 470 -8.61 28.96 20.75
N VAL A 471 -7.96 30.00 20.27
CA VAL A 471 -6.80 30.63 20.91
C VAL A 471 -7.08 32.13 21.12
N CYS A 472 -6.83 32.65 22.33
CA CYS A 472 -7.10 34.05 22.69
C CYS A 472 -5.85 34.81 23.17
N GLY A 473 -4.64 34.32 22.89
CA GLY A 473 -3.42 34.89 23.43
C GLY A 473 -2.19 34.68 22.55
N LEU A 474 -1.10 34.22 23.16
CA LEU A 474 0.22 34.11 22.52
C LEU A 474 0.26 33.19 21.30
N HIS A 475 -0.72 32.33 21.12
CA HIS A 475 -0.87 31.44 19.96
C HIS A 475 -1.61 32.06 18.77
N MET A 476 -2.18 33.27 18.93
CA MET A 476 -2.76 34.00 17.80
C MET A 476 -1.69 34.44 16.80
N ARG A 477 -2.11 34.72 15.58
CA ARG A 477 -1.22 35.17 14.49
C ARG A 477 -0.49 36.46 14.90
N GLY A 478 0.82 36.49 14.65
CA GLY A 478 1.69 37.59 14.98
C GLY A 478 2.22 37.58 16.42
N PHE A 479 1.85 36.59 17.24
CA PHE A 479 2.35 36.43 18.60
C PHE A 479 3.42 35.34 18.70
N PRO A 480 4.28 35.34 19.75
CA PRO A 480 5.46 34.48 19.85
C PRO A 480 5.20 32.97 19.75
N LEU A 481 4.02 32.48 20.13
CA LEU A 481 3.68 31.07 20.12
C LEU A 481 2.83 30.65 18.90
N GLU A 482 2.60 31.55 17.93
CA GLU A 482 1.96 31.17 16.64
C GLU A 482 2.68 29.98 15.99
N ARG A 483 4.01 29.93 16.10
CA ARG A 483 4.82 28.84 15.54
C ARG A 483 4.39 27.47 16.07
N GLN A 484 3.98 27.37 17.34
CA GLN A 484 3.52 26.09 17.91
C GLN A 484 2.24 25.58 17.23
N MET A 485 1.36 26.48 16.78
CA MET A 485 0.19 26.08 15.99
C MET A 485 0.63 25.45 14.67
N LYS A 486 1.58 26.08 13.98
CA LYS A 486 2.14 25.61 12.70
C LYS A 486 2.95 24.31 12.85
N ASP A 487 3.72 24.17 13.92
CA ASP A 487 4.51 22.97 14.23
C ASP A 487 3.60 21.74 14.53
N HIS A 488 2.29 21.97 14.77
CA HIS A 488 1.26 20.94 14.94
C HIS A 488 0.28 20.90 13.77
N ASP A 489 0.69 21.42 12.60
CA ASP A 489 -0.08 21.43 11.34
C ASP A 489 -1.46 22.11 11.44
N ALA A 490 -1.61 23.05 12.39
CA ALA A 490 -2.85 23.81 12.51
C ALA A 490 -2.95 24.89 11.44
N VAL A 491 -4.14 25.00 10.84
CA VAL A 491 -4.46 25.97 9.80
C VAL A 491 -5.42 27.03 10.36
N PHE A 492 -5.10 28.31 10.17
CA PHE A 492 -6.00 29.40 10.56
C PHE A 492 -7.30 29.35 9.75
N VAL A 493 -8.44 29.42 10.43
CA VAL A 493 -9.76 29.40 9.80
C VAL A 493 -10.38 30.78 9.80
N ARG A 494 -10.56 31.39 11.00
CA ARG A 494 -11.22 32.68 11.14
C ARG A 494 -10.92 33.33 12.48
N GLU A 495 -11.16 34.64 12.55
CA GLU A 495 -11.33 35.38 13.80
C GLU A 495 -12.74 35.13 14.37
N GLY A 496 -12.88 35.25 15.68
CA GLY A 496 -14.14 35.05 16.35
C GLY A 496 -14.17 35.70 17.73
N LYS A 497 -15.26 35.49 18.44
CA LYS A 497 -15.45 35.99 19.81
C LYS A 497 -16.09 34.90 20.67
N THR A 498 -15.80 34.94 21.97
CA THR A 498 -16.51 34.12 22.95
C THR A 498 -17.94 34.66 23.16
N ALA A 499 -18.79 33.82 23.72
CA ALA A 499 -20.02 34.29 24.37
C ALA A 499 -19.68 35.35 25.44
N SER A 500 -20.64 36.25 25.80
CA SER A 500 -20.45 37.30 26.80
C SER A 500 -20.47 36.75 28.24
N LYS A 501 -19.67 35.72 28.49
CA LYS A 501 -19.58 34.94 29.73
C LYS A 501 -18.16 34.78 30.24
N TYR A 502 -17.19 35.50 29.66
CA TYR A 502 -15.78 35.27 29.97
C TYR A 502 -15.13 36.51 30.57
N GLU A 503 -14.17 36.25 31.45
CA GLU A 503 -13.21 37.22 31.95
C GLU A 503 -11.82 36.87 31.43
N LEU A 504 -11.02 37.90 31.13
CA LEU A 504 -9.66 37.75 30.62
C LEU A 504 -8.70 38.37 31.63
N TYR A 505 -7.76 37.53 32.08
CA TYR A 505 -6.73 37.93 33.04
C TYR A 505 -5.34 37.91 32.40
N LYS A 506 -4.51 38.87 32.76
CA LYS A 506 -3.08 38.83 32.51
C LYS A 506 -2.40 38.13 33.69
N LEU A 507 -1.93 36.90 33.43
CA LEU A 507 -1.32 36.07 34.46
C LEU A 507 0.12 36.49 34.75
N PRO A 508 0.60 36.38 36.02
CA PRO A 508 1.96 36.75 36.43
C PRO A 508 2.98 35.69 36.00
N THR A 509 3.02 35.32 34.71
CA THR A 509 3.95 34.39 34.10
C THR A 509 4.98 35.15 33.25
N SER A 510 6.12 34.51 32.91
CA SER A 510 7.11 35.10 32.02
C SER A 510 7.31 34.19 30.78
N PRO A 511 6.89 34.64 29.60
CA PRO A 511 6.11 35.85 29.30
C PRO A 511 4.70 35.81 29.93
N ALA A 512 4.08 36.98 30.09
CA ALA A 512 2.71 37.07 30.56
C ALA A 512 1.76 36.33 29.62
N LYS A 513 0.85 35.54 30.18
CA LYS A 513 -0.11 34.72 29.42
C LYS A 513 -1.55 35.17 29.71
N PRO A 514 -2.45 35.07 28.72
CA PRO A 514 -3.88 35.29 28.97
C PRO A 514 -4.48 34.11 29.74
N GLY A 515 -5.22 34.40 30.78
CA GLY A 515 -6.07 33.46 31.50
C GLY A 515 -7.55 33.74 31.17
N LEU A 516 -8.19 32.87 30.42
CA LEU A 516 -9.59 32.96 30.05
C LEU A 516 -10.42 32.13 31.02
N VAL A 517 -11.33 32.79 31.75
CA VAL A 517 -12.18 32.15 32.77
C VAL A 517 -13.65 32.32 32.41
N LYS A 518 -14.42 31.23 32.35
CA LYS A 518 -15.86 31.26 32.11
C LYS A 518 -16.59 31.54 33.40
N GLN A 519 -17.52 32.51 33.39
CA GLN A 519 -18.32 32.90 34.52
C GLN A 519 -19.75 32.34 34.42
N ALA A 520 -20.36 32.01 35.57
CA ALA A 520 -21.74 31.56 35.63
C ALA A 520 -22.72 32.72 35.32
N HIS A 521 -22.36 33.93 35.75
CA HIS A 521 -23.14 35.16 35.55
C HIS A 521 -22.20 36.33 35.28
N GLY A 522 -22.56 37.20 34.35
CA GLY A 522 -21.68 38.30 33.95
C GLY A 522 -20.60 37.90 32.94
N GLY A 523 -19.53 38.71 32.84
CA GLY A 523 -18.45 38.53 31.88
C GLY A 523 -18.62 39.33 30.58
N SER A 524 -17.67 39.23 29.70
CA SER A 524 -17.59 39.93 28.41
C SER A 524 -17.31 38.98 27.28
N SER A 525 -17.49 39.47 26.06
CA SER A 525 -17.10 38.76 24.84
C SER A 525 -15.63 39.09 24.52
N ILE A 526 -14.79 38.04 24.42
CA ILE A 526 -13.35 38.16 24.20
C ILE A 526 -13.00 37.72 22.78
N GLU A 527 -12.21 38.52 22.09
CA GLU A 527 -11.69 38.19 20.75
C GLU A 527 -10.73 37.01 20.81
N LEU A 528 -10.84 36.11 19.81
CA LEU A 528 -10.04 34.92 19.67
C LEU A 528 -9.88 34.56 18.19
N GLU A 529 -9.01 33.59 17.92
CA GLU A 529 -8.87 32.98 16.61
C GLU A 529 -9.25 31.49 16.68
N ILE A 530 -9.90 31.01 15.63
CA ILE A 530 -10.22 29.59 15.43
C ILE A 530 -9.22 29.00 14.41
N TRP A 531 -8.59 27.94 14.80
CA TRP A 531 -7.66 27.17 13.98
C TRP A 531 -8.17 25.74 13.83
N GLU A 532 -8.06 25.13 12.67
CA GLU A 532 -8.25 23.69 12.48
C GLU A 532 -6.93 22.97 12.72
N MET A 533 -6.92 22.01 13.63
CA MET A 533 -5.74 21.21 13.98
C MET A 533 -6.02 19.72 13.73
N PRO A 534 -5.11 18.94 13.10
CA PRO A 534 -5.27 17.50 12.99
C PRO A 534 -5.46 16.87 14.37
N LEU A 535 -6.45 15.98 14.49
CA LEU A 535 -6.78 15.35 15.77
C LEU A 535 -5.59 14.53 16.31
N GLU A 536 -4.76 14.01 15.43
CA GLU A 536 -3.53 13.28 15.76
C GLU A 536 -2.49 14.16 16.47
N THR A 537 -2.33 15.42 16.06
CA THR A 537 -1.37 16.36 16.68
C THR A 537 -1.98 17.10 17.87
N PHE A 538 -3.30 17.22 17.93
CA PHE A 538 -4.04 17.91 19.01
C PHE A 538 -3.74 17.33 20.40
N GLY A 539 -3.63 16.02 20.54
CA GLY A 539 -3.30 15.38 21.82
C GLY A 539 -1.94 15.79 22.36
N ARG A 540 -0.91 15.84 21.51
CA ARG A 540 0.44 16.31 21.85
C ARG A 540 0.45 17.80 22.18
N PHE A 541 -0.27 18.60 21.41
CA PHE A 541 -0.43 20.03 21.67
C PHE A 541 -1.07 20.27 23.02
N ALA A 542 -2.21 19.64 23.34
CA ALA A 542 -2.91 19.77 24.61
C ALA A 542 -2.03 19.36 25.81
N ALA A 543 -1.26 18.27 25.68
CA ALA A 543 -0.33 17.79 26.71
C ALA A 543 0.86 18.76 26.96
N SER A 544 1.20 19.62 26.00
CA SER A 544 2.29 20.58 26.13
C SER A 544 1.93 21.85 26.91
N ILE A 545 0.63 22.06 27.23
CA ILE A 545 0.14 23.28 27.87
C ILE A 545 0.40 23.20 29.39
N PRO A 546 1.22 24.11 29.95
CA PRO A 546 1.54 24.08 31.38
C PRO A 546 0.43 24.77 32.20
N ALA A 547 0.24 24.30 33.45
CA ALA A 547 -0.59 24.99 34.43
C ALA A 547 -0.15 26.47 34.60
N PRO A 548 -1.06 27.38 34.91
CA PRO A 548 -2.47 27.18 35.23
C PRO A 548 -3.41 27.14 34.01
N LEU A 549 -2.89 27.06 32.81
CA LEU A 549 -3.69 26.90 31.60
C LEU A 549 -3.95 25.44 31.34
N GLY A 550 -5.07 25.14 30.68
CA GLY A 550 -5.46 23.82 30.23
C GLY A 550 -6.35 23.92 28.99
N MET A 551 -6.65 22.76 28.41
CA MET A 551 -7.62 22.65 27.33
C MET A 551 -9.01 22.39 27.93
N GLY A 552 -9.96 23.27 27.61
CA GLY A 552 -11.36 23.13 27.98
C GLY A 552 -12.25 23.42 26.77
N LYS A 553 -13.55 23.59 27.04
CA LYS A 553 -14.51 24.02 26.03
C LYS A 553 -14.79 25.51 26.15
N ILE A 554 -14.64 26.22 25.04
CA ILE A 554 -14.95 27.66 24.92
C ILE A 554 -16.25 27.78 24.14
N GLU A 555 -17.25 28.45 24.74
CA GLU A 555 -18.51 28.79 24.09
C GLU A 555 -18.30 30.06 23.24
N LEU A 556 -18.55 29.96 21.96
CA LEU A 556 -18.44 31.06 21.01
C LEU A 556 -19.70 31.94 21.03
N ALA A 557 -19.64 33.10 20.39
CA ALA A 557 -20.74 34.06 20.33
C ALA A 557 -22.00 33.50 19.64
N ASP A 558 -21.86 32.48 18.79
CA ASP A 558 -22.95 31.79 18.10
C ASP A 558 -23.53 30.62 18.91
N GLY A 559 -23.00 30.36 20.12
CA GLY A 559 -23.40 29.26 20.99
C GLY A 559 -22.71 27.94 20.74
N THR A 560 -21.84 27.84 19.74
CA THR A 560 -21.05 26.62 19.51
C THR A 560 -19.94 26.50 20.56
N GLU A 561 -19.59 25.26 20.95
CA GLU A 561 -18.48 24.98 21.85
C GLU A 561 -17.33 24.33 21.11
N VAL A 562 -16.12 24.87 21.26
CA VAL A 562 -14.88 24.38 20.66
C VAL A 562 -13.80 24.18 21.72
N PRO A 563 -12.89 23.21 21.58
CA PRO A 563 -11.67 23.11 22.39
C PRO A 563 -10.89 24.44 22.36
N GLY A 564 -10.32 24.82 23.49
CA GLY A 564 -9.47 26.01 23.54
C GLY A 564 -8.87 26.22 24.93
N PHE A 565 -8.04 27.25 25.04
CA PHE A 565 -7.33 27.57 26.29
C PHE A 565 -8.27 28.15 27.33
N VAL A 566 -8.35 27.48 28.47
CA VAL A 566 -9.01 27.94 29.68
C VAL A 566 -8.01 28.07 30.81
N CYS A 567 -8.33 28.93 31.79
CA CYS A 567 -7.50 29.12 32.98
C CYS A 567 -8.19 28.48 34.20
N GLU A 568 -7.42 27.84 35.06
CA GLU A 568 -7.87 27.32 36.33
C GLU A 568 -8.26 28.50 37.25
N GLY A 569 -9.40 28.35 37.97
CA GLY A 569 -9.99 29.44 38.73
C GLY A 569 -9.10 30.04 39.83
N TYR A 570 -8.18 29.25 40.39
CA TYR A 570 -7.28 29.77 41.42
C TYR A 570 -6.31 30.84 40.90
N ALA A 571 -5.93 30.75 39.60
CA ALA A 571 -4.96 31.68 39.02
C ALA A 571 -5.54 33.07 38.74
N SER A 572 -6.84 33.19 38.54
CA SER A 572 -7.54 34.50 38.46
C SER A 572 -7.69 35.16 39.81
N GLN A 573 -7.56 34.41 40.92
CA GLN A 573 -7.60 34.91 42.31
C GLN A 573 -6.22 35.30 42.84
N ASP A 574 -5.14 35.09 42.09
CA ASP A 574 -3.81 35.54 42.46
C ASP A 574 -3.78 37.07 42.51
N ALA A 575 -3.27 37.63 43.61
CA ALA A 575 -3.17 39.09 43.80
C ALA A 575 -2.30 39.79 42.73
N ALA A 576 -1.45 39.07 42.03
CA ALA A 576 -0.62 39.57 40.93
C ALA A 576 -1.27 39.38 39.54
N ALA A 577 -2.43 38.74 39.45
CA ALA A 577 -3.20 38.63 38.21
C ALA A 577 -3.97 39.94 37.97
N GLU A 578 -3.87 40.49 36.77
CA GLU A 578 -4.53 41.72 36.37
C GLU A 578 -5.77 41.40 35.53
N ASP A 579 -6.95 41.92 35.95
CA ASP A 579 -8.17 41.82 35.13
C ASP A 579 -8.08 42.78 33.94
N VAL A 580 -8.00 42.23 32.74
CA VAL A 580 -7.93 42.94 31.46
C VAL A 580 -9.17 42.71 30.59
N THR A 581 -10.26 42.23 31.19
CA THR A 581 -11.53 41.92 30.52
C THR A 581 -12.07 43.10 29.70
N ALA A 582 -11.93 44.33 30.21
CA ALA A 582 -12.38 45.54 29.54
C ALA A 582 -11.66 45.80 28.19
N ALA A 583 -10.46 45.26 27.98
CA ALA A 583 -9.76 45.34 26.69
C ALA A 583 -10.45 44.52 25.59
N GLY A 584 -11.18 43.46 25.95
CA GLY A 584 -11.93 42.59 25.05
C GLY A 584 -11.06 41.77 24.09
N SER A 585 -9.73 41.94 24.16
CA SER A 585 -8.77 41.24 23.26
C SER A 585 -7.38 41.32 23.85
N TRP A 586 -6.64 40.21 23.80
CA TRP A 586 -5.20 40.15 24.13
C TRP A 586 -4.34 41.04 23.23
N ARG A 587 -4.81 41.36 22.00
CA ARG A 587 -4.11 42.26 21.08
C ARG A 587 -4.04 43.70 21.56
N LYS A 588 -4.81 44.06 22.61
CA LYS A 588 -4.88 45.42 23.19
C LYS A 588 -4.23 45.49 24.58
N VAL A 589 -3.66 44.41 25.06
CA VAL A 589 -2.94 44.26 26.32
C VAL A 589 -1.43 44.23 26.06
#